data_03c360e33b92fd47eae75b9bdd02890e
#
_entry.id   03c360e33b92fd47eae75b9bdd02890e
#
_cell.length_a   1.000
_cell.length_b   1.000
_cell.length_c   1.000
_cell.angle_alpha   90.00
_cell.angle_beta   90.00
_cell.angle_gamma   90.00
#
_symmetry.space_group_name_H-M   'P 1'
#
loop_
_entity.id
_entity.type
_entity.pdbx_description
1 polymer ?
#
loop_
_entity_poly.entity_id
_entity_poly.type
_entity_poly.pdbx_seq_one_letter_code
_entity_poly.pdbx_strand_id
1 'polypeptide(L)'
;MGSIVLIRHGQASFGAADYDRLSPRGEEQSVLLGRWLARTHGQPDRVLAGSMQRHHRTASLCLEAAGVDMAFEVDPGLDELNHEEILRRHRPDLPDEAALQAELRAQPDPHKAFQTLFSQAIADWVGAGSDAAHNETWPMFRERVLGALKNLAGKGAQTTWVFTSGGPIAVMVQSLLRMPEEDTFSLAYPLVNTSLTALRTVRGVPTFFSYNATPHLEDAGDAALLTHR
;
A
#
# COMPACT_ATOMS: atom_id res chain seq x y z
N MET A 1 21.05 14.96 -0.21
CA MET A 1 20.53 13.61 -0.52
C MET A 1 19.19 13.53 0.17
N GLY A 2 18.09 13.30 -0.57
CA GLY A 2 16.76 13.22 0.00
C GLY A 2 16.42 11.79 0.46
N SER A 3 15.41 11.64 1.33
CA SER A 3 14.88 10.37 1.79
C SER A 3 13.36 10.35 1.57
N ILE A 4 12.84 9.31 0.94
CA ILE A 4 11.41 9.06 0.80
C ILE A 4 11.11 7.76 1.54
N VAL A 5 10.19 7.83 2.49
CA VAL A 5 9.73 6.68 3.26
C VAL A 5 8.30 6.38 2.83
N LEU A 6 8.13 5.32 2.03
CA LEU A 6 6.83 4.79 1.68
C LEU A 6 6.32 3.93 2.83
N ILE A 7 5.12 4.21 3.30
CA ILE A 7 4.50 3.59 4.46
C ILE A 7 3.19 2.92 4.00
N ARG A 8 3.09 1.62 4.15
CA ARG A 8 1.82 0.94 3.94
C ARG A 8 0.86 1.32 5.06
N HIS A 9 -0.42 1.54 4.75
CA HIS A 9 -1.45 1.83 5.76
C HIS A 9 -1.53 0.75 6.84
N GLY A 10 -2.05 1.09 8.02
CA GLY A 10 -2.38 0.14 9.09
C GLY A 10 -3.42 -0.88 8.66
N GLN A 11 -3.58 -1.96 9.44
CA GLN A 11 -4.56 -3.01 9.11
C GLN A 11 -5.96 -2.42 8.91
N ALA A 12 -6.57 -2.71 7.76
CA ALA A 12 -7.95 -2.33 7.46
C ALA A 12 -8.97 -3.27 8.13
N SER A 13 -10.21 -2.78 8.30
CA SER A 13 -11.32 -3.52 8.90
C SER A 13 -11.91 -4.51 7.90
N PHE A 14 -11.29 -5.67 7.73
CA PHE A 14 -11.73 -6.70 6.81
C PHE A 14 -13.09 -7.27 7.23
N GLY A 15 -14.06 -7.31 6.29
CA GLY A 15 -15.40 -7.84 6.54
C GLY A 15 -16.36 -6.87 7.26
N ALA A 16 -15.96 -5.64 7.54
CA ALA A 16 -16.87 -4.57 7.97
C ALA A 16 -17.60 -3.95 6.76
N ALA A 17 -18.74 -3.30 7.03
CA ALA A 17 -19.50 -2.59 6.00
C ALA A 17 -18.73 -1.47 5.31
N ASP A 18 -17.67 -0.96 5.96
CA ASP A 18 -16.74 0.03 5.42
C ASP A 18 -15.31 -0.52 5.54
N TYR A 19 -14.86 -1.17 4.48
CA TYR A 19 -13.53 -1.77 4.38
C TYR A 19 -12.39 -0.73 4.41
N ASP A 20 -12.67 0.51 4.01
CA ASP A 20 -11.64 1.56 3.92
C ASP A 20 -11.23 2.15 5.29
N ARG A 21 -11.79 1.66 6.41
CA ARG A 21 -11.43 2.07 7.76
C ARG A 21 -10.34 1.18 8.35
N LEU A 22 -9.52 1.75 9.24
CA LEU A 22 -8.58 0.95 10.01
C LEU A 22 -9.32 0.10 11.06
N SER A 23 -8.78 -1.09 11.34
CA SER A 23 -9.12 -1.87 12.52
C SER A 23 -8.49 -1.23 13.77
N PRO A 24 -8.94 -1.60 15.00
CA PRO A 24 -8.26 -1.16 16.23
C PRO A 24 -6.76 -1.50 16.23
N ARG A 25 -6.40 -2.63 15.65
CA ARG A 25 -4.99 -3.02 15.49
C ARG A 25 -4.25 -2.13 14.49
N GLY A 26 -4.89 -1.75 13.39
CA GLY A 26 -4.32 -0.82 12.42
C GLY A 26 -4.08 0.57 13.01
N GLU A 27 -4.94 1.02 13.92
CA GLU A 27 -4.73 2.26 14.67
C GLU A 27 -3.54 2.15 15.62
N GLU A 28 -3.42 1.04 16.36
CA GLU A 28 -2.29 0.74 17.24
C GLU A 28 -0.97 0.71 16.47
N GLN A 29 -0.92 -0.01 15.35
CA GLN A 29 0.25 -0.05 14.46
C GLN A 29 0.68 1.36 14.03
N SER A 30 -0.27 2.21 13.68
CA SER A 30 -0.02 3.59 13.22
C SER A 30 0.57 4.46 14.34
N VAL A 31 0.11 4.29 15.58
CA VAL A 31 0.65 5.00 16.76
C VAL A 31 2.06 4.52 17.08
N LEU A 32 2.32 3.21 17.04
CA LEU A 32 3.66 2.64 17.27
C LEU A 32 4.66 3.15 16.22
N LEU A 33 4.23 3.19 14.95
CA LEU A 33 5.03 3.76 13.87
C LEU A 33 5.42 5.21 14.15
N GLY A 34 4.46 6.07 14.51
CA GLY A 34 4.72 7.47 14.79
C GLY A 34 5.74 7.68 15.91
N ARG A 35 5.59 6.94 17.01
CA ARG A 35 6.54 6.96 18.15
C ARG A 35 7.94 6.53 17.73
N TRP A 36 8.04 5.54 16.86
CA TRP A 36 9.32 5.06 16.35
C TRP A 36 9.98 6.07 15.40
N LEU A 37 9.23 6.63 14.46
CA LEU A 37 9.72 7.63 13.52
C LEU A 37 10.24 8.89 14.24
N ALA A 38 9.55 9.36 15.28
CA ALA A 38 10.00 10.49 16.11
C ALA A 38 11.40 10.28 16.69
N ARG A 39 11.72 9.06 17.11
CA ARG A 39 13.01 8.72 17.72
C ARG A 39 14.13 8.53 16.71
N THR A 40 13.81 8.11 15.48
CA THR A 40 14.80 7.58 14.53
C THR A 40 14.98 8.43 13.27
N HIS A 41 13.92 9.09 12.81
CA HIS A 41 13.91 9.84 11.55
C HIS A 41 13.75 11.35 11.72
N GLY A 42 13.40 11.80 12.94
CA GLY A 42 13.11 13.21 13.20
C GLY A 42 11.85 13.70 12.49
N GLN A 43 11.78 15.01 12.25
CA GLN A 43 10.64 15.64 11.57
C GLN A 43 10.75 15.46 10.04
N PRO A 44 9.67 15.13 9.34
CA PRO A 44 9.66 15.16 7.88
C PRO A 44 9.59 16.60 7.38
N ASP A 45 10.17 16.86 6.20
CA ASP A 45 9.99 18.14 5.50
C ASP A 45 8.69 18.18 4.71
N ARG A 46 8.13 17.00 4.40
CA ARG A 46 6.92 16.85 3.60
C ARG A 46 6.21 15.55 3.95
N VAL A 47 4.85 15.60 3.95
CA VAL A 47 4.01 14.42 4.14
C VAL A 47 2.99 14.33 3.03
N LEU A 48 2.81 13.13 2.46
CA LEU A 48 1.76 12.82 1.48
C LEU A 48 0.95 11.61 1.94
N ALA A 49 -0.30 11.57 1.48
CA ALA A 49 -1.16 10.40 1.62
C ALA A 49 -1.94 10.18 0.32
N GLY A 50 -2.27 8.93 0.00
CA GLY A 50 -3.32 8.64 -0.97
C GLY A 50 -4.67 9.13 -0.47
N SER A 51 -5.71 9.13 -1.32
CA SER A 51 -7.03 9.70 -1.00
C SER A 51 -7.92 8.78 -0.13
N MET A 52 -7.51 7.53 0.09
CA MET A 52 -8.30 6.55 0.84
C MET A 52 -8.33 6.84 2.34
N GLN A 53 -9.47 6.56 3.01
CA GLN A 53 -9.63 6.83 4.46
C GLN A 53 -8.55 6.16 5.30
N ARG A 54 -8.18 4.92 4.99
CA ARG A 54 -7.12 4.19 5.69
C ARG A 54 -5.75 4.84 5.56
N HIS A 55 -5.45 5.53 4.42
CA HIS A 55 -4.23 6.31 4.26
C HIS A 55 -4.25 7.54 5.17
N HIS A 56 -5.35 8.30 5.14
CA HIS A 56 -5.53 9.49 5.96
C HIS A 56 -5.49 9.17 7.45
N ARG A 57 -6.17 8.09 7.87
CA ARG A 57 -6.21 7.71 9.28
C ARG A 57 -4.84 7.24 9.78
N THR A 58 -4.11 6.45 8.98
CA THR A 58 -2.74 6.04 9.30
C THR A 58 -1.83 7.26 9.42
N ALA A 59 -1.89 8.20 8.47
CA ALA A 59 -1.10 9.42 8.49
C ALA A 59 -1.40 10.25 9.74
N SER A 60 -2.67 10.52 10.03
CA SER A 60 -3.07 11.34 11.17
C SER A 60 -2.60 10.77 12.51
N LEU A 61 -2.80 9.48 12.75
CA LEU A 61 -2.37 8.82 13.99
C LEU A 61 -0.83 8.77 14.12
N CYS A 62 -0.15 8.53 13.00
CA CYS A 62 1.30 8.51 12.96
C CYS A 62 1.89 9.90 13.27
N LEU A 63 1.39 10.96 12.62
CA LEU A 63 1.85 12.33 12.83
C LEU A 63 1.58 12.80 14.25
N GLU A 64 0.38 12.55 14.78
CA GLU A 64 0.03 12.85 16.16
C GLU A 64 0.99 12.17 17.15
N ALA A 65 1.21 10.86 16.98
CA ALA A 65 2.09 10.08 17.85
C ALA A 65 3.58 10.46 17.69
N ALA A 66 3.97 11.01 16.54
CA ALA A 66 5.31 11.53 16.28
C ALA A 66 5.51 12.97 16.78
N GLY A 67 4.46 13.66 17.22
CA GLY A 67 4.53 15.09 17.59
C GLY A 67 4.83 15.98 16.38
N VAL A 68 4.35 15.61 15.19
CA VAL A 68 4.51 16.36 13.95
C VAL A 68 3.26 17.18 13.70
N ASP A 69 3.37 18.50 13.84
CA ASP A 69 2.28 19.46 13.50
C ASP A 69 2.41 19.89 12.03
N MET A 70 2.01 19.01 11.13
CA MET A 70 2.04 19.23 9.68
C MET A 70 0.85 18.57 9.01
N ALA A 71 0.18 19.31 8.13
CA ALA A 71 -0.83 18.73 7.24
C ALA A 71 -0.16 17.88 6.14
N PHE A 72 -0.82 16.83 5.69
CA PHE A 72 -0.38 16.05 4.53
C PHE A 72 -1.05 16.51 3.25
N GLU A 73 -0.32 16.44 2.15
CA GLU A 73 -0.82 16.62 0.79
C GLU A 73 -1.53 15.32 0.36
N VAL A 74 -2.63 15.41 -0.39
CA VAL A 74 -3.34 14.26 -0.94
C VAL A 74 -2.94 14.06 -2.40
N ASP A 75 -2.47 12.87 -2.75
CA ASP A 75 -2.15 12.49 -4.14
C ASP A 75 -2.87 11.17 -4.49
N PRO A 76 -3.94 11.19 -5.32
CA PRO A 76 -4.65 9.98 -5.76
C PRO A 76 -3.75 9.01 -6.55
N GLY A 77 -2.60 9.45 -7.05
CA GLY A 77 -1.59 8.57 -7.64
C GLY A 77 -1.05 7.51 -6.67
N LEU A 78 -1.26 7.71 -5.36
CA LEU A 78 -0.86 6.80 -4.28
C LEU A 78 -1.96 5.83 -3.85
N ASP A 79 -3.15 5.85 -4.48
CA ASP A 79 -4.26 4.98 -4.12
C ASP A 79 -4.05 3.54 -4.57
N GLU A 80 -4.65 2.61 -3.81
CA GLU A 80 -4.64 1.19 -4.16
C GLU A 80 -5.48 0.93 -5.44
N LEU A 81 -5.21 -0.18 -6.10
CA LEU A 81 -6.05 -0.71 -7.16
C LEU A 81 -7.45 -1.07 -6.63
N ASN A 82 -8.44 -1.05 -7.51
CA ASN A 82 -9.80 -1.48 -7.17
C ASN A 82 -9.92 -3.01 -7.29
N HIS A 83 -9.57 -3.70 -6.20
CA HIS A 83 -9.58 -5.16 -6.16
C HIS A 83 -10.99 -5.77 -6.34
N GLU A 84 -12.05 -5.07 -5.89
CA GLU A 84 -13.44 -5.54 -6.06
C GLU A 84 -13.84 -5.56 -7.54
N GLU A 85 -13.46 -4.51 -8.27
CA GLU A 85 -13.72 -4.46 -9.71
C GLU A 85 -12.94 -5.53 -10.46
N ILE A 86 -11.66 -5.74 -10.11
CA ILE A 86 -10.80 -6.77 -10.72
C ILE A 86 -11.40 -8.16 -10.49
N LEU A 87 -11.77 -8.49 -9.26
CA LEU A 87 -12.41 -9.77 -8.92
C LEU A 87 -13.73 -9.97 -9.65
N ARG A 88 -14.59 -8.96 -9.70
CA ARG A 88 -15.87 -9.02 -10.42
C ARG A 88 -15.68 -9.24 -11.93
N ARG A 89 -14.65 -8.66 -12.52
CA ARG A 89 -14.31 -8.86 -13.94
C ARG A 89 -13.73 -10.24 -14.22
N HIS A 90 -12.97 -10.78 -13.28
CA HIS A 90 -12.44 -12.13 -13.37
C HIS A 90 -13.54 -13.21 -13.20
N ARG A 91 -14.61 -12.92 -12.41
CA ARG A 91 -15.73 -13.81 -12.14
C ARG A 91 -17.07 -13.22 -12.63
N PRO A 92 -17.23 -13.01 -13.94
CA PRO A 92 -18.47 -12.45 -14.50
C PRO A 92 -19.69 -13.39 -14.40
N ASP A 93 -19.45 -14.66 -14.06
CA ASP A 93 -20.46 -15.69 -13.80
C ASP A 93 -21.18 -15.49 -12.46
N LEU A 94 -20.59 -14.72 -11.53
CA LEU A 94 -21.19 -14.44 -10.22
C LEU A 94 -21.95 -13.10 -10.24
N PRO A 95 -23.16 -13.05 -9.67
CA PRO A 95 -24.00 -11.85 -9.72
C PRO A 95 -23.45 -10.68 -8.88
N ASP A 96 -22.81 -10.98 -7.76
CA ASP A 96 -22.33 -9.98 -6.81
C ASP A 96 -21.22 -10.53 -5.89
N GLU A 97 -20.70 -9.66 -5.04
CA GLU A 97 -19.67 -10.01 -4.05
C GLU A 97 -20.19 -11.02 -3.02
N ALA A 98 -21.47 -10.97 -2.64
CA ALA A 98 -22.04 -11.90 -1.67
C ALA A 98 -22.00 -13.34 -2.18
N ALA A 99 -22.27 -13.54 -3.47
CA ALA A 99 -22.15 -14.85 -4.14
C ALA A 99 -20.69 -15.34 -4.15
N LEU A 100 -19.74 -14.46 -4.45
CA LEU A 100 -18.31 -14.78 -4.38
C LEU A 100 -17.90 -15.18 -2.96
N GLN A 101 -18.30 -14.42 -1.95
CA GLN A 101 -18.01 -14.73 -0.56
C GLN A 101 -18.66 -16.06 -0.10
N ALA A 102 -19.86 -16.36 -0.56
CA ALA A 102 -20.54 -17.62 -0.27
C ALA A 102 -19.78 -18.82 -0.88
N GLU A 103 -19.34 -18.70 -2.13
CA GLU A 103 -18.55 -19.74 -2.81
C GLU A 103 -17.20 -19.97 -2.10
N LEU A 104 -16.51 -18.90 -1.71
CA LEU A 104 -15.25 -19.00 -1.01
C LEU A 104 -15.41 -19.65 0.38
N ARG A 105 -16.46 -19.29 1.13
CA ARG A 105 -16.77 -19.92 2.44
C ARG A 105 -17.07 -21.40 2.36
N ALA A 106 -17.54 -21.88 1.22
CA ALA A 106 -17.81 -23.29 0.98
C ALA A 106 -16.55 -24.12 0.71
N GLN A 107 -15.40 -23.47 0.50
CA GLN A 107 -14.12 -24.17 0.27
C GLN A 107 -13.54 -24.72 1.57
N PRO A 108 -12.78 -25.84 1.51
CA PRO A 108 -12.11 -26.40 2.68
C PRO A 108 -11.16 -25.40 3.40
N ASP A 109 -10.52 -24.52 2.64
CA ASP A 109 -9.70 -23.43 3.12
C ASP A 109 -10.10 -22.14 2.38
N PRO A 110 -11.06 -21.37 2.94
CA PRO A 110 -11.55 -20.15 2.32
C PRO A 110 -10.47 -19.10 2.08
N HIS A 111 -9.47 -19.03 2.98
CA HIS A 111 -8.39 -18.10 2.88
C HIS A 111 -7.46 -18.40 1.71
N LYS A 112 -7.05 -19.64 1.57
CA LYS A 112 -6.22 -20.09 0.45
C LYS A 112 -6.96 -19.99 -0.86
N ALA A 113 -8.26 -20.32 -0.88
CA ALA A 113 -9.11 -20.19 -2.06
C ALA A 113 -9.17 -18.71 -2.52
N PHE A 114 -9.39 -17.77 -1.60
CA PHE A 114 -9.37 -16.35 -1.93
C PHE A 114 -8.00 -15.90 -2.46
N GLN A 115 -6.89 -16.31 -1.83
CA GLN A 115 -5.56 -15.95 -2.30
C GLN A 115 -5.29 -16.46 -3.72
N THR A 116 -5.69 -17.70 -4.01
CA THR A 116 -5.52 -18.28 -5.35
C THR A 116 -6.35 -17.52 -6.39
N LEU A 117 -7.61 -17.27 -6.10
CA LEU A 117 -8.51 -16.52 -6.98
C LEU A 117 -7.98 -15.10 -7.23
N PHE A 118 -7.59 -14.42 -6.17
CA PHE A 118 -7.06 -13.06 -6.26
C PHE A 118 -5.78 -12.99 -7.09
N SER A 119 -4.86 -13.95 -6.89
CA SER A 119 -3.62 -14.01 -7.68
C SER A 119 -3.90 -14.24 -9.17
N GLN A 120 -4.89 -15.09 -9.50
CA GLN A 120 -5.31 -15.32 -10.88
C GLN A 120 -5.94 -14.06 -11.49
N ALA A 121 -6.87 -13.42 -10.77
CA ALA A 121 -7.51 -12.18 -11.21
C ALA A 121 -6.50 -11.05 -11.48
N ILE A 122 -5.51 -10.90 -10.61
CA ILE A 122 -4.42 -9.95 -10.80
C ILE A 122 -3.56 -10.30 -12.03
N ALA A 123 -3.21 -11.57 -12.22
CA ALA A 123 -2.43 -12.01 -13.38
C ALA A 123 -3.17 -11.72 -14.70
N ASP A 124 -4.46 -11.99 -14.75
CA ASP A 124 -5.30 -11.68 -15.90
C ASP A 124 -5.38 -10.16 -16.15
N TRP A 125 -5.56 -9.36 -15.10
CA TRP A 125 -5.61 -7.90 -15.20
C TRP A 125 -4.29 -7.30 -15.71
N VAL A 126 -3.15 -7.77 -15.22
CA VAL A 126 -1.82 -7.37 -15.70
C VAL A 126 -1.61 -7.79 -17.16
N GLY A 127 -2.00 -9.02 -17.51
CA GLY A 127 -1.83 -9.57 -18.86
C GLY A 127 -2.77 -8.99 -19.91
N ALA A 128 -3.92 -8.44 -19.50
CA ALA A 128 -4.94 -7.92 -20.42
C ALA A 128 -4.54 -6.59 -21.11
N GLY A 129 -3.54 -5.88 -20.59
CA GLY A 129 -3.06 -4.63 -21.18
C GLY A 129 -4.12 -3.53 -21.23
N SER A 130 -4.10 -2.71 -22.30
CA SER A 130 -4.98 -1.54 -22.45
C SER A 130 -6.38 -1.87 -22.95
N ASP A 131 -6.59 -3.06 -23.52
CA ASP A 131 -7.88 -3.43 -24.19
C ASP A 131 -8.89 -4.04 -23.21
N ALA A 132 -8.54 -4.10 -21.94
CA ALA A 132 -9.42 -4.63 -20.92
C ALA A 132 -10.58 -3.68 -20.63
N ALA A 133 -11.79 -4.27 -20.42
CA ALA A 133 -12.98 -3.52 -20.03
C ALA A 133 -12.99 -3.09 -18.56
N HIS A 134 -11.80 -2.83 -17.98
CA HIS A 134 -11.62 -2.31 -16.63
C HIS A 134 -11.75 -0.78 -16.60
N ASN A 135 -12.29 -0.24 -15.50
CA ASN A 135 -12.33 1.22 -15.28
C ASN A 135 -10.92 1.77 -15.13
N GLU A 136 -10.03 1.02 -14.47
CA GLU A 136 -8.60 1.29 -14.43
C GLU A 136 -7.86 0.06 -14.94
N THR A 137 -7.20 0.15 -16.10
CA THR A 137 -6.35 -0.91 -16.63
C THR A 137 -5.00 -0.93 -15.92
N TRP A 138 -4.26 -2.06 -16.01
CA TRP A 138 -2.91 -2.14 -15.46
C TRP A 138 -1.97 -1.02 -15.93
N PRO A 139 -1.90 -0.68 -17.23
CA PRO A 139 -1.09 0.46 -17.67
C PRO A 139 -1.50 1.79 -17.05
N MET A 140 -2.81 2.06 -16.86
CA MET A 140 -3.31 3.29 -16.22
C MET A 140 -2.89 3.36 -14.75
N PHE A 141 -3.09 2.27 -14.00
CA PHE A 141 -2.66 2.15 -12.61
C PHE A 141 -1.16 2.41 -12.48
N ARG A 142 -0.37 1.73 -13.29
CA ARG A 142 1.08 1.85 -13.31
C ARG A 142 1.53 3.28 -13.65
N GLU A 143 0.92 3.90 -14.64
CA GLU A 143 1.26 5.26 -15.08
C GLU A 143 1.01 6.29 -13.96
N ARG A 144 -0.17 6.25 -13.29
CA ARG A 144 -0.45 7.18 -12.20
C ARG A 144 0.49 7.01 -11.01
N VAL A 145 0.82 5.76 -10.65
CA VAL A 145 1.75 5.48 -9.55
C VAL A 145 3.17 5.96 -9.88
N LEU A 146 3.65 5.74 -11.10
CA LEU A 146 4.97 6.25 -11.51
C LEU A 146 4.98 7.77 -11.69
N GLY A 147 3.85 8.37 -12.02
CA GLY A 147 3.66 9.83 -11.98
C GLY A 147 3.83 10.38 -10.57
N ALA A 148 3.20 9.75 -9.57
CA ALA A 148 3.38 10.11 -8.16
C ALA A 148 4.86 9.94 -7.73
N LEU A 149 5.53 8.85 -8.10
CA LEU A 149 6.96 8.66 -7.80
C LEU A 149 7.83 9.80 -8.36
N LYS A 150 7.57 10.28 -9.58
CA LYS A 150 8.28 11.43 -10.17
C LYS A 150 8.05 12.71 -9.36
N ASN A 151 6.81 12.95 -8.90
CA ASN A 151 6.47 14.11 -8.07
C ASN A 151 7.16 14.07 -6.70
N LEU A 152 7.39 12.89 -6.14
CA LEU A 152 8.15 12.71 -4.91
C LEU A 152 9.63 13.04 -5.09
N ALA A 153 10.21 12.68 -6.23
CA ALA A 153 11.64 12.83 -6.51
C ALA A 153 12.10 14.27 -6.75
N GLY A 154 11.23 15.15 -7.23
CA GLY A 154 11.58 16.45 -7.79
C GLY A 154 11.94 17.56 -6.79
N LYS A 155 11.87 17.36 -5.49
CA LYS A 155 11.92 18.46 -4.50
C LYS A 155 13.19 18.53 -3.62
N GLY A 156 14.33 18.04 -4.09
CA GLY A 156 15.64 18.30 -3.45
C GLY A 156 15.96 17.34 -2.29
N ALA A 157 16.79 17.81 -1.33
CA ALA A 157 17.25 17.01 -0.19
C ALA A 157 16.25 17.09 0.98
N GLN A 158 15.07 16.48 0.80
CA GLN A 158 13.98 16.49 1.78
C GLN A 158 13.72 15.09 2.31
N THR A 159 13.28 15.00 3.56
CA THR A 159 12.70 13.79 4.14
C THR A 159 11.19 13.82 3.92
N THR A 160 10.68 12.88 3.13
CA THR A 160 9.26 12.80 2.77
C THR A 160 8.66 11.51 3.32
N TRP A 161 7.57 11.61 4.08
CA TRP A 161 6.77 10.45 4.49
C TRP A 161 5.55 10.33 3.57
N VAL A 162 5.29 9.10 3.09
CA VAL A 162 4.25 8.82 2.10
C VAL A 162 3.39 7.67 2.57
N PHE A 163 2.14 7.94 2.91
CA PHE A 163 1.17 6.94 3.36
C PHE A 163 0.36 6.43 2.18
N THR A 164 0.48 5.13 1.89
CA THR A 164 -0.07 4.51 0.69
C THR A 164 -0.42 3.02 0.91
N SER A 165 -0.55 2.25 -0.15
CA SER A 165 -0.93 0.84 -0.15
C SER A 165 0.11 -0.07 -0.77
N GLY A 166 -0.12 -1.38 -0.71
CA GLY A 166 0.81 -2.40 -1.19
C GLY A 166 1.07 -2.35 -2.68
N GLY A 167 0.02 -2.15 -3.49
CA GLY A 167 0.13 -2.08 -4.95
C GLY A 167 1.03 -0.92 -5.42
N PRO A 168 0.78 0.33 -5.01
CA PRO A 168 1.66 1.45 -5.34
C PRO A 168 3.11 1.25 -4.90
N ILE A 169 3.35 0.75 -3.68
CA ILE A 169 4.71 0.46 -3.20
C ILE A 169 5.39 -0.57 -4.13
N ALA A 170 4.68 -1.64 -4.45
CA ALA A 170 5.20 -2.70 -5.31
C ALA A 170 5.56 -2.19 -6.72
N VAL A 171 4.70 -1.39 -7.35
CA VAL A 171 4.96 -0.77 -8.66
C VAL A 171 6.20 0.12 -8.62
N MET A 172 6.32 0.97 -7.59
CA MET A 172 7.48 1.85 -7.46
C MET A 172 8.78 1.04 -7.31
N VAL A 173 8.78 0.03 -6.46
CA VAL A 173 9.96 -0.84 -6.22
C VAL A 173 10.28 -1.66 -7.45
N GLN A 174 9.28 -2.30 -8.09
CA GLN A 174 9.43 -3.05 -9.34
C GLN A 174 10.12 -2.21 -10.41
N SER A 175 9.65 -0.97 -10.61
CA SER A 175 10.20 -0.05 -11.60
C SER A 175 11.65 0.35 -11.30
N LEU A 176 11.98 0.65 -10.04
CA LEU A 176 13.33 1.03 -9.61
C LEU A 176 14.32 -0.13 -9.73
N LEU A 177 13.88 -1.36 -9.46
CA LEU A 177 14.69 -2.58 -9.57
C LEU A 177 14.69 -3.15 -11.00
N ARG A 178 13.88 -2.60 -11.92
CA ARG A 178 13.71 -3.07 -13.30
C ARG A 178 13.31 -4.56 -13.38
N MET A 179 12.46 -4.99 -12.47
CA MET A 179 11.89 -6.34 -12.48
C MET A 179 10.85 -6.46 -13.60
N PRO A 180 10.55 -7.67 -14.09
CA PRO A 180 9.41 -7.91 -14.98
C PRO A 180 8.10 -7.43 -14.37
N GLU A 181 7.16 -6.96 -15.20
CA GLU A 181 5.88 -6.41 -14.71
C GLU A 181 4.99 -7.49 -14.07
N GLU A 182 5.04 -8.70 -14.59
CA GLU A 182 4.34 -9.87 -14.05
C GLU A 182 4.74 -10.22 -12.61
N ASP A 183 5.94 -9.83 -12.19
CA ASP A 183 6.46 -10.08 -10.84
C ASP A 183 6.06 -8.99 -9.83
N THR A 184 5.37 -7.93 -10.24
CA THR A 184 5.05 -6.78 -9.37
C THR A 184 4.35 -7.21 -8.10
N PHE A 185 3.33 -8.07 -8.20
CA PHE A 185 2.53 -8.45 -7.03
C PHE A 185 3.22 -9.45 -6.11
N SER A 186 4.30 -10.11 -6.55
CA SER A 186 5.16 -10.87 -5.65
C SER A 186 5.80 -9.98 -4.57
N LEU A 187 5.98 -8.69 -4.88
CA LEU A 187 6.39 -7.68 -3.91
C LEU A 187 5.22 -7.23 -3.02
N ALA A 188 3.99 -7.08 -3.55
CA ALA A 188 2.85 -6.57 -2.77
C ALA A 188 2.39 -7.53 -1.65
N TYR A 189 2.35 -8.83 -1.92
CA TYR A 189 1.78 -9.83 -1.01
C TYR A 189 2.48 -9.92 0.36
N PRO A 190 3.82 -9.89 0.47
CA PRO A 190 4.51 -10.00 1.75
C PRO A 190 4.55 -8.70 2.56
N LEU A 191 4.09 -7.55 2.00
CA LEU A 191 4.13 -6.28 2.72
C LEU A 191 3.32 -6.34 4.01
N VAL A 192 3.94 -5.98 5.11
CA VAL A 192 3.30 -5.86 6.42
C VAL A 192 2.59 -4.51 6.54
N ASN A 193 1.46 -4.46 7.24
CA ASN A 193 0.80 -3.19 7.55
C ASN A 193 1.72 -2.28 8.35
N THR A 194 1.75 -1.00 8.04
CA THR A 194 2.66 0.03 8.55
C THR A 194 4.15 -0.22 8.26
N SER A 195 4.49 -1.20 7.41
CA SER A 195 5.89 -1.41 7.02
C SER A 195 6.46 -0.21 6.26
N LEU A 196 7.76 -0.06 6.36
CA LEU A 196 8.56 1.01 5.78
C LEU A 196 9.33 0.50 4.57
N THR A 197 9.17 1.17 3.45
CA THR A 197 10.00 0.98 2.25
C THR A 197 10.74 2.30 1.98
N ALA A 198 12.04 2.30 2.06
CA ALA A 198 12.84 3.51 1.94
C ALA A 198 13.44 3.65 0.54
N LEU A 199 13.34 4.85 0.00
CA LEU A 199 14.03 5.28 -1.21
C LEU A 199 14.98 6.44 -0.85
N ARG A 200 16.08 6.54 -1.58
CA ARG A 200 17.02 7.67 -1.52
C ARG A 200 16.92 8.47 -2.80
N THR A 201 17.04 9.79 -2.71
CA THR A 201 17.12 10.64 -3.90
C THR A 201 18.56 11.09 -4.12
N VAL A 202 19.14 10.65 -5.23
CA VAL A 202 20.49 11.04 -5.65
C VAL A 202 20.36 11.88 -6.91
N ARG A 203 20.73 13.16 -6.82
CA ARG A 203 20.60 14.12 -7.95
C ARG A 203 19.18 14.17 -8.54
N GLY A 204 18.15 14.09 -7.68
CA GLY A 204 16.75 14.09 -8.11
C GLY A 204 16.22 12.75 -8.64
N VAL A 205 17.04 11.70 -8.65
CA VAL A 205 16.63 10.36 -9.10
C VAL A 205 16.36 9.47 -7.88
N PRO A 206 15.15 8.90 -7.73
CA PRO A 206 14.86 7.95 -6.64
C PRO A 206 15.62 6.66 -6.90
N THR A 207 16.18 6.12 -5.81
CA THR A 207 16.94 4.87 -5.80
C THR A 207 16.42 4.01 -4.65
N PHE A 208 16.22 2.74 -4.90
CA PHE A 208 15.79 1.78 -3.89
C PHE A 208 16.85 1.64 -2.78
N PHE A 209 16.41 1.58 -1.52
CA PHE A 209 17.29 1.42 -0.37
C PHE A 209 16.92 0.26 0.54
N SER A 210 15.66 0.16 1.00
CA SER A 210 15.18 -0.95 1.83
C SER A 210 13.70 -1.22 1.59
N TYR A 211 13.24 -2.43 1.95
CA TYR A 211 11.90 -2.89 1.67
C TYR A 211 11.26 -3.57 2.87
N ASN A 212 9.98 -3.27 3.13
CA ASN A 212 9.12 -3.98 4.08
C ASN A 212 9.70 -4.08 5.51
N ALA A 213 10.41 -3.07 5.98
CA ALA A 213 10.97 -3.06 7.33
C ALA A 213 9.90 -2.75 8.39
N THR A 214 9.94 -3.45 9.53
CA THR A 214 8.93 -3.38 10.59
C THR A 214 9.53 -3.14 11.99
N PRO A 215 10.57 -2.31 12.15
CA PRO A 215 11.29 -2.19 13.41
C PRO A 215 10.41 -1.71 14.57
N HIS A 216 9.40 -0.88 14.31
CA HIS A 216 8.46 -0.38 15.30
C HIS A 216 7.53 -1.49 15.84
N LEU A 217 7.21 -2.50 15.03
CA LEU A 217 6.40 -3.65 15.45
C LEU A 217 7.27 -4.69 16.16
N GLU A 218 8.50 -4.85 15.72
CA GLU A 218 9.51 -5.71 16.38
C GLU A 218 9.85 -5.19 17.78
N ASP A 219 10.04 -3.86 17.93
CA ASP A 219 10.25 -3.19 19.23
C ASP A 219 9.07 -3.41 20.20
N ALA A 220 7.84 -3.51 19.68
CA ALA A 220 6.66 -3.77 20.50
C ALA A 220 6.61 -5.20 21.05
N GLY A 221 7.29 -6.16 20.42
CA GLY A 221 7.42 -7.54 20.88
C GLY A 221 6.13 -8.38 20.77
N ASP A 222 5.09 -7.89 20.10
CA ASP A 222 3.83 -8.61 19.87
C ASP A 222 3.72 -9.08 18.42
N ALA A 223 3.91 -10.37 18.18
CA ALA A 223 3.79 -10.99 16.86
C ALA A 223 2.39 -10.81 16.22
N ALA A 224 1.34 -10.58 17.01
CA ALA A 224 0.00 -10.34 16.50
C ALA A 224 -0.12 -9.00 15.76
N LEU A 225 0.84 -8.10 15.92
CA LEU A 225 0.93 -6.84 15.17
C LEU A 225 1.46 -7.03 13.74
N LEU A 226 2.09 -8.16 13.41
CA LEU A 226 2.56 -8.45 12.06
C LEU A 226 1.40 -8.95 11.20
N THR A 227 0.72 -8.04 10.52
CA THR A 227 -0.43 -8.32 9.66
C THR A 227 -0.17 -7.91 8.21
N HIS A 228 -0.81 -8.60 7.26
CA HIS A 228 -0.58 -8.42 5.81
C HIS A 228 -1.82 -7.95 5.05
N ARG A 229 -2.89 -7.56 5.75
CA ARG A 229 -4.18 -7.18 5.14
C ARG A 229 -4.66 -5.82 5.60
#